data_b21e6d997c7d4cdfea6c6692e1c09e4a
#
_entry.id   b21e6d997c7d4cdfea6c6692e1c09e4a
#
_cell.length_a   1.000
_cell.length_b   1.000
_cell.length_c   1.000
_cell.angle_alpha   90.00
_cell.angle_beta   90.00
_cell.angle_gamma   90.00
#
_symmetry.space_group_name_H-M   'P 1'
#
loop_
_entity.id
_entity.type
_entity.pdbx_description
1 polymer ?
#
loop_
_entity_poly.entity_id
_entity_poly.type
_entity_poly.pdbx_seq_one_letter_code
_entity_poly.pdbx_strand_id
1 'polypeptide(L)'
;MDDFGIIEMLEMQRALQEQYKDKWSPICPDRGKDQLLWMIGEIGEIIDIIKKHGGENASQNVDLRKHLIEELVDVLMYYNDVLLCYGISADELKQSYIRKFEKNMKRW
;
A
#
# COMPACT_ATOMS: atom_id res chain seq x y z
N MET A 1 19.55 -5.44 -0.92
CA MET A 1 18.99 -4.25 -0.25
C MET A 1 18.79 -4.56 1.22
N ASP A 2 19.66 -4.03 2.06
CA ASP A 2 19.63 -4.35 3.49
C ASP A 2 18.57 -3.52 4.23
N ASP A 3 18.40 -2.25 3.83
CA ASP A 3 17.40 -1.38 4.42
C ASP A 3 16.26 -1.15 3.43
N PHE A 4 15.08 -1.59 3.80
CA PHE A 4 13.89 -1.41 2.98
C PHE A 4 12.83 -0.69 3.81
N GLY A 5 12.60 0.58 3.49
CA GLY A 5 11.64 1.40 4.19
C GLY A 5 10.77 2.20 3.23
N ILE A 6 10.19 3.27 3.73
CA ILE A 6 9.25 4.10 2.97
C ILE A 6 9.92 4.71 1.74
N ILE A 7 11.17 5.16 1.90
CA ILE A 7 11.92 5.79 0.78
C ILE A 7 12.06 4.80 -0.37
N GLU A 8 12.52 3.59 -0.07
CA GLU A 8 12.76 2.55 -1.07
C GLU A 8 11.46 2.12 -1.75
N MET A 9 10.37 1.97 -0.99
CA MET A 9 9.07 1.64 -1.56
C MET A 9 8.59 2.71 -2.52
N LEU A 10 8.71 3.99 -2.15
CA LEU A 10 8.30 5.10 -3.02
C LEU A 10 9.17 5.20 -4.27
N GLU A 11 10.47 4.99 -4.14
CA GLU A 11 11.38 4.99 -5.29
C GLU A 11 11.04 3.87 -6.26
N MET A 12 10.76 2.66 -5.76
CA MET A 12 10.35 1.53 -6.60
C MET A 12 9.02 1.79 -7.28
N GLN A 13 8.06 2.36 -6.57
CA GLN A 13 6.76 2.67 -7.16
C GLN A 13 6.88 3.76 -8.23
N ARG A 14 7.71 4.76 -7.99
CA ARG A 14 8.01 5.79 -8.99
C ARG A 14 8.62 5.18 -10.25
N ALA A 15 9.53 4.21 -10.09
CA ALA A 15 10.15 3.52 -11.22
C ALA A 15 9.13 2.74 -12.03
N LEU A 16 8.18 2.06 -11.36
CA LEU A 16 7.10 1.36 -12.05
C LEU A 16 6.20 2.32 -12.83
N GLN A 17 5.82 3.43 -12.22
CA GLN A 17 4.98 4.44 -12.87
C GLN A 17 5.68 5.04 -14.08
N GLU A 18 6.97 5.31 -13.98
CA GLU A 18 7.75 5.83 -15.10
C GLU A 18 7.84 4.82 -16.26
N GLN A 19 8.05 3.54 -15.93
CA GLN A 19 8.14 2.48 -16.94
C GLN A 19 6.83 2.32 -17.71
N TYR A 20 5.68 2.45 -17.05
CA TYR A 20 4.36 2.22 -17.65
C TYR A 20 3.55 3.49 -17.86
N LYS A 21 4.21 4.65 -17.90
CA LYS A 21 3.52 5.96 -18.00
C LYS A 21 2.62 6.10 -19.22
N ASP A 22 2.92 5.38 -20.30
CA ASP A 22 2.13 5.43 -21.52
C ASP A 22 0.92 4.49 -21.49
N LYS A 23 0.84 3.60 -20.48
CA LYS A 23 -0.23 2.62 -20.33
C LYS A 23 -1.07 2.81 -19.08
N TRP A 24 -0.46 3.32 -18.00
CA TRP A 24 -1.12 3.47 -16.71
C TRP A 24 -1.70 4.88 -16.56
N SER A 25 -2.65 5.00 -15.65
CA SER A 25 -3.24 6.29 -15.30
C SER A 25 -2.17 7.28 -14.84
N PRO A 26 -2.26 8.55 -15.25
CA PRO A 26 -1.28 9.56 -14.83
C PRO A 26 -1.20 9.72 -13.31
N ILE A 27 0.00 10.01 -12.81
CA ILE A 27 0.22 10.31 -11.41
C ILE A 27 0.05 11.82 -11.22
N CYS A 28 -1.12 12.20 -10.71
CA CYS A 28 -1.46 13.60 -10.43
C CYS A 28 -2.58 13.64 -9.39
N PRO A 29 -2.79 14.78 -8.71
CA PRO A 29 -3.81 14.86 -7.66
C PRO A 29 -5.22 14.47 -8.11
N ASP A 30 -5.59 14.77 -9.35
CA ASP A 30 -6.92 14.43 -9.87
C ASP A 30 -7.15 12.91 -9.98
N ARG A 31 -6.10 12.13 -9.99
CA ARG A 31 -6.15 10.66 -10.12
C ARG A 31 -5.97 9.91 -8.82
N GLY A 32 -5.71 10.62 -7.72
CA GLY A 32 -5.50 9.98 -6.43
C GLY A 32 -6.70 9.19 -5.94
N LYS A 33 -7.90 9.70 -6.22
CA LYS A 33 -9.15 9.02 -5.86
C LYS A 33 -9.27 7.66 -6.57
N ASP A 34 -8.87 7.59 -7.85
CA ASP A 34 -8.91 6.35 -8.61
C ASP A 34 -7.99 5.30 -7.99
N GLN A 35 -6.80 5.71 -7.57
CA GLN A 35 -5.86 4.81 -6.88
C GLN A 35 -6.45 4.29 -5.58
N LEU A 36 -7.14 5.15 -4.83
CA LEU A 36 -7.82 4.74 -3.59
C LEU A 36 -8.94 3.73 -3.87
N LEU A 37 -9.73 3.94 -4.93
CA LEU A 37 -10.79 3.02 -5.30
C LEU A 37 -10.24 1.65 -5.71
N TRP A 38 -9.15 1.62 -6.47
CA TRP A 38 -8.50 0.37 -6.85
C TRP A 38 -7.91 -0.34 -5.63
N MET A 39 -7.35 0.43 -4.69
CA MET A 39 -6.86 -0.13 -3.44
C MET A 39 -7.99 -0.80 -2.65
N ILE A 40 -9.17 -0.18 -2.60
CA ILE A 40 -10.34 -0.76 -1.95
C ILE A 40 -10.72 -2.09 -2.61
N GLY A 41 -10.65 -2.16 -3.94
CA GLY A 41 -10.89 -3.41 -4.67
C GLY A 41 -9.95 -4.53 -4.25
N GLU A 42 -8.66 -4.22 -4.13
CA GLU A 42 -7.66 -5.20 -3.66
C GLU A 42 -7.94 -5.63 -2.22
N ILE A 43 -8.34 -4.69 -1.35
CA ILE A 43 -8.73 -5.01 0.03
C ILE A 43 -9.92 -5.96 0.03
N GLY A 44 -10.89 -5.75 -0.88
CA GLY A 44 -12.03 -6.65 -1.02
C GLY A 44 -11.62 -8.07 -1.36
N GLU A 45 -10.64 -8.23 -2.26
CA GLU A 45 -10.11 -9.55 -2.62
C GLU A 45 -9.46 -10.24 -1.41
N ILE A 46 -8.75 -9.49 -0.59
CA ILE A 46 -8.13 -10.01 0.64
C ILE A 46 -9.21 -10.50 1.61
N ILE A 47 -10.26 -9.70 1.79
CA ILE A 47 -11.38 -10.06 2.65
C ILE A 47 -12.03 -11.37 2.16
N ASP A 48 -12.20 -11.53 0.86
CA ASP A 48 -12.78 -12.75 0.26
C ASP A 48 -11.91 -13.98 0.53
N ILE A 49 -10.59 -13.84 0.44
CA ILE A 49 -9.66 -14.93 0.76
C ILE A 49 -9.86 -15.38 2.22
N ILE A 50 -9.90 -14.41 3.13
CA ILE A 50 -10.05 -14.69 4.57
C ILE A 50 -11.41 -15.30 4.87
N LYS A 51 -12.48 -14.79 4.25
CA LYS A 51 -13.83 -15.32 4.42
C LYS A 51 -13.94 -16.75 3.92
N LYS A 52 -13.33 -17.04 2.76
CA LYS A 52 -13.41 -18.36 2.15
C LYS A 52 -12.62 -19.42 2.90
N HIS A 53 -11.45 -19.06 3.40
CA HIS A 53 -10.50 -20.03 3.99
C HIS A 53 -10.39 -19.97 5.50
N GLY A 54 -10.89 -18.89 6.12
CA GLY A 54 -10.72 -18.62 7.54
C GLY A 54 -9.42 -17.91 7.83
N GLY A 55 -9.42 -17.05 8.84
CA GLY A 55 -8.25 -16.23 9.18
C GLY A 55 -7.05 -17.05 9.61
N GLU A 56 -7.28 -18.07 10.42
CA GLU A 56 -6.17 -18.91 10.90
C GLU A 56 -5.53 -19.70 9.76
N ASN A 57 -6.36 -20.23 8.87
CA ASN A 57 -5.87 -20.98 7.71
C ASN A 57 -5.09 -20.07 6.75
N ALA A 58 -5.58 -18.86 6.51
CA ALA A 58 -4.87 -17.88 5.69
C ALA A 58 -3.50 -17.53 6.30
N SER A 59 -3.40 -17.55 7.62
CA SER A 59 -2.16 -17.27 8.33
C SER A 59 -1.20 -18.47 8.35
N GLN A 60 -1.71 -19.68 8.47
CA GLN A 60 -0.90 -20.88 8.73
C GLN A 60 -0.59 -21.72 7.50
N ASN A 61 -1.51 -21.79 6.54
CA ASN A 61 -1.29 -22.56 5.31
C ASN A 61 -0.24 -21.85 4.45
N VAL A 62 0.79 -22.57 4.04
CA VAL A 62 1.93 -21.99 3.34
C VAL A 62 1.52 -21.25 2.06
N ASP A 63 0.70 -21.88 1.22
CA ASP A 63 0.28 -21.30 -0.06
C ASP A 63 -0.69 -20.13 0.14
N LEU A 64 -1.64 -20.26 1.05
CA LEU A 64 -2.59 -19.19 1.35
C LEU A 64 -1.90 -17.98 1.98
N ARG A 65 -0.94 -18.22 2.88
CA ARG A 65 -0.16 -17.14 3.48
C ARG A 65 0.64 -16.39 2.43
N LYS A 66 1.27 -17.11 1.52
CA LYS A 66 2.03 -16.47 0.43
C LYS A 66 1.13 -15.62 -0.45
N HIS A 67 -0.04 -16.13 -0.80
CA HIS A 67 -1.02 -15.40 -1.59
C HIS A 67 -1.53 -14.16 -0.84
N LEU A 68 -1.81 -14.31 0.45
CA LEU A 68 -2.24 -13.19 1.30
C LEU A 68 -1.18 -12.09 1.32
N ILE A 69 0.09 -12.44 1.47
CA ILE A 69 1.19 -11.47 1.48
C ILE A 69 1.27 -10.73 0.14
N GLU A 70 1.15 -11.45 -0.98
CA GLU A 70 1.19 -10.83 -2.31
C GLU A 70 0.06 -9.81 -2.49
N GLU A 71 -1.15 -10.15 -2.04
CA GLU A 71 -2.28 -9.23 -2.13
C GLU A 71 -2.11 -8.02 -1.21
N LEU A 72 -1.54 -8.20 -0.03
CA LEU A 72 -1.22 -7.09 0.87
C LEU A 72 -0.16 -6.17 0.27
N VAL A 73 0.80 -6.74 -0.46
CA VAL A 73 1.79 -5.94 -1.19
C VAL A 73 1.10 -5.09 -2.26
N ASP A 74 0.14 -5.65 -2.99
CA ASP A 74 -0.61 -4.90 -3.99
C ASP A 74 -1.34 -3.70 -3.36
N VAL A 75 -1.94 -3.89 -2.20
CA VAL A 75 -2.58 -2.79 -1.45
C VAL A 75 -1.56 -1.71 -1.11
N LEU A 76 -0.39 -2.11 -0.62
CA LEU A 76 0.67 -1.17 -0.25
C LEU A 76 1.22 -0.44 -1.48
N MET A 77 1.31 -1.10 -2.62
CA MET A 77 1.73 -0.46 -3.87
C MET A 77 0.73 0.60 -4.32
N TYR A 78 -0.57 0.32 -4.25
CA TYR A 78 -1.60 1.34 -4.51
C TYR A 78 -1.52 2.49 -3.52
N TYR A 79 -1.26 2.20 -2.25
CA TYR A 79 -1.08 3.23 -1.25
C TYR A 79 0.08 4.16 -1.61
N ASN A 80 1.19 3.59 -2.06
CA ASN A 80 2.34 4.38 -2.51
C ASN A 80 1.98 5.22 -3.74
N ASP A 81 1.16 4.71 -4.65
CA ASP A 81 0.66 5.49 -5.79
C ASP A 81 -0.14 6.71 -5.32
N VAL A 82 -0.95 6.56 -4.28
CA VAL A 82 -1.69 7.69 -3.69
C VAL A 82 -0.73 8.75 -3.19
N LEU A 83 0.32 8.33 -2.49
CA LEU A 83 1.35 9.28 -2.01
C LEU A 83 1.99 10.02 -3.18
N LEU A 84 2.31 9.31 -4.26
CA LEU A 84 2.89 9.93 -5.46
C LEU A 84 1.91 10.91 -6.10
N CYS A 85 0.63 10.56 -6.17
CA CYS A 85 -0.40 11.43 -6.76
C CYS A 85 -0.50 12.79 -6.05
N TYR A 86 -0.32 12.80 -4.75
CA TYR A 86 -0.42 14.03 -3.96
C TYR A 86 0.93 14.65 -3.63
N GLY A 87 2.01 14.11 -4.18
CA GLY A 87 3.36 14.64 -3.94
C GLY A 87 3.81 14.55 -2.50
N ILE A 88 3.32 13.55 -1.77
CA ILE A 88 3.68 13.35 -0.37
C ILE A 88 5.03 12.61 -0.32
N SER A 89 6.01 13.22 0.34
CA SER A 89 7.33 12.63 0.48
C SER A 89 7.38 11.59 1.60
N ALA A 90 8.39 10.74 1.54
CA ALA A 90 8.65 9.77 2.60
C ALA A 90 8.84 10.47 3.95
N ASP A 91 9.53 11.62 3.95
CA ASP A 91 9.77 12.37 5.18
C ASP A 91 8.47 12.94 5.76
N GLU A 92 7.62 13.52 4.92
CA GLU A 92 6.32 14.03 5.36
C GLU A 92 5.48 12.92 6.00
N LEU A 93 5.43 11.77 5.34
CA LEU A 93 4.69 10.61 5.87
C LEU A 93 5.26 10.14 7.20
N LYS A 94 6.59 10.00 7.26
CA LYS A 94 7.29 9.57 8.47
C LYS A 94 6.99 10.50 9.65
N GLN A 95 7.15 11.80 9.46
CA GLN A 95 6.93 12.77 10.52
C GLN A 95 5.49 12.77 11.00
N SER A 96 4.54 12.68 10.08
CA SER A 96 3.12 12.62 10.42
C SER A 96 2.78 11.32 11.15
N TYR A 97 3.38 10.21 10.73
CA TYR A 97 3.16 8.93 11.39
C TYR A 97 3.63 8.96 12.84
N ILE A 98 4.84 9.48 13.07
CA ILE A 98 5.40 9.59 14.43
C ILE A 98 4.52 10.46 15.31
N ARG A 99 4.10 11.62 14.81
CA ARG A 99 3.21 12.53 15.56
C ARG A 99 1.88 11.84 15.90
N LYS A 100 1.32 11.12 14.95
CA LYS A 100 0.05 10.40 15.14
C LYS A 100 0.21 9.29 16.18
N PHE A 101 1.32 8.57 16.13
CA PHE A 101 1.64 7.55 17.11
C PHE A 101 1.71 8.14 18.53
N GLU A 102 2.45 9.23 18.71
CA GLU A 102 2.57 9.88 20.01
C GLU A 102 1.23 10.36 20.55
N LYS A 103 0.42 10.95 19.66
CA LYS A 103 -0.92 11.41 20.01
C LYS A 103 -1.79 10.24 20.45
N ASN A 104 -1.75 9.14 19.73
CA ASN A 104 -2.55 7.96 20.04
C ASN A 104 -2.11 7.28 21.35
N MET A 105 -0.81 7.33 21.66
CA MET A 105 -0.31 6.79 22.94
C MET A 105 -0.88 7.53 24.15
N LYS A 106 -1.30 8.77 23.97
CA LYS A 106 -1.86 9.61 25.06
C LYS A 106 -3.38 9.66 25.03
N ARG A 107 -4.03 9.11 23.98
CA ARG A 107 -5.46 9.30 23.76
C ARG A 107 -6.33 8.34 24.57
N TRP A 108 -5.84 7.15 24.82
CA TRP A 108 -6.54 6.12 25.61
C TRP A 108 -5.79 5.75 26.90
#